data_3d8be80fdde7ec126e8a218ec8af046f
#
_entry.id   3d8be80fdde7ec126e8a218ec8af046f
#
_cell.length_a   1.000
_cell.length_b   1.000
_cell.length_c   1.000
_cell.angle_alpha   90.00
_cell.angle_beta   90.00
_cell.angle_gamma   90.00
#
_symmetry.space_group_name_H-M   'P 1'
#
loop_
_entity.id
_entity.type
_entity.pdbx_description
1 polymer ?
#
loop_
_entity_poly.entity_id
_entity_poly.type
_entity_poly.pdbx_seq_one_letter_code
_entity_poly.pdbx_strand_id
1 'polypeptide(L)'
;MSLGCRERAQAVQGEAELKDMVRRMMPVVAQATGLQFKREPLVLRRSRAQVRDYVIHKFDEDLPPGDLAGLQSALRLFGLIPDSLELRPTMIDLLTEQIAGYYDPDSNALFIPADIDQFQLRMVVSHELVHALQDQYVRLDSIITQRHANDRRAAAQAILEGQATVAQISVLMPEQKPETLPLGLFWRQRAAMAAQQAQMKEFAHAPLWIREGLVFPYLGGADFIIWFRRTYLGRSVLDSMPRSTEQILHPERYRDHDEPTDLSVASGEPDTVRWEDNLGEFETRLLFQQLLGNEPEAATLATGWDGDRYQVLGAQSDVLVWYSVWDDAAAATRFTAGLQRAWAKRRSDSRTAQRSEIKLLTIQGRSVVRLVDAPNDWKGWRALPTVRLSGGAE
;
A
#
# COMPACT_ATOMS: atom_id res chain seq x y z
N MET A 1 40.09 -33.01 -4.35
CA MET A 1 40.17 -31.75 -5.13
C MET A 1 39.04 -31.54 -6.16
N SER A 2 37.96 -32.33 -6.21
CA SER A 2 37.01 -32.28 -7.37
C SER A 2 35.59 -31.75 -7.03
N LEU A 3 35.11 -31.78 -5.81
CA LEU A 3 33.76 -31.25 -5.50
C LEU A 3 33.67 -29.71 -5.52
N GLY A 4 34.58 -29.00 -4.88
CA GLY A 4 34.55 -27.55 -4.85
C GLY A 4 34.79 -26.83 -6.20
N CYS A 5 35.48 -27.49 -7.16
CA CYS A 5 35.64 -26.98 -8.53
C CYS A 5 34.37 -27.16 -9.38
N ARG A 6 33.62 -28.23 -9.18
CA ARG A 6 32.33 -28.45 -9.85
C ARG A 6 31.25 -27.49 -9.35
N GLU A 7 31.12 -27.31 -8.05
CA GLU A 7 30.17 -26.37 -7.45
C GLU A 7 30.45 -24.93 -7.89
N ARG A 8 31.72 -24.51 -7.91
CA ARG A 8 32.11 -23.18 -8.44
C ARG A 8 31.79 -23.04 -9.93
N ALA A 9 32.05 -24.06 -10.73
CA ALA A 9 31.76 -24.02 -12.16
C ALA A 9 30.25 -23.96 -12.43
N GLN A 10 29.44 -24.71 -11.67
CA GLN A 10 27.97 -24.66 -11.77
C GLN A 10 27.42 -23.31 -11.31
N ALA A 11 27.94 -22.71 -10.25
CA ALA A 11 27.54 -21.39 -9.80
C ALA A 11 27.87 -20.30 -10.85
N VAL A 12 29.06 -20.32 -11.44
CA VAL A 12 29.48 -19.37 -12.48
C VAL A 12 28.62 -19.54 -13.75
N GLN A 13 28.32 -20.78 -14.16
CA GLN A 13 27.43 -21.04 -15.27
C GLN A 13 26.02 -20.55 -15.02
N GLY A 14 25.46 -20.77 -13.83
CA GLY A 14 24.15 -20.28 -13.44
C GLY A 14 24.04 -18.75 -13.40
N GLU A 15 25.11 -18.05 -13.04
CA GLU A 15 25.17 -16.58 -13.10
C GLU A 15 25.21 -16.06 -14.54
N ALA A 16 25.97 -16.71 -15.42
CA ALA A 16 26.00 -16.34 -16.82
C ALA A 16 24.64 -16.50 -17.51
N GLU A 17 23.97 -17.63 -17.27
CA GLU A 17 22.62 -17.90 -17.78
C GLU A 17 21.59 -16.88 -17.27
N LEU A 18 21.71 -16.48 -16.00
CA LEU A 18 20.83 -15.46 -15.39
C LEU A 18 21.04 -14.09 -16.03
N LYS A 19 22.29 -13.66 -16.25
CA LYS A 19 22.62 -12.41 -16.96
C LYS A 19 22.09 -12.42 -18.39
N ASP A 20 22.23 -13.54 -19.10
CA ASP A 20 21.71 -13.68 -20.46
C ASP A 20 20.18 -13.63 -20.49
N MET A 21 19.50 -14.18 -19.49
CA MET A 21 18.05 -14.07 -19.34
C MET A 21 17.63 -12.61 -19.17
N VAL A 22 18.27 -11.88 -18.26
CA VAL A 22 18.02 -10.44 -18.02
C VAL A 22 18.18 -9.66 -19.32
N ARG A 23 19.29 -9.83 -20.05
CA ARG A 23 19.53 -9.12 -21.32
C ARG A 23 18.49 -9.42 -22.39
N ARG A 24 18.00 -10.67 -22.47
CA ARG A 24 16.93 -11.04 -23.41
C ARG A 24 15.57 -10.44 -23.01
N MET A 25 15.31 -10.27 -21.72
CA MET A 25 14.05 -9.71 -21.23
C MET A 25 13.99 -8.18 -21.29
N MET A 26 15.12 -7.48 -21.14
CA MET A 26 15.18 -6.01 -21.14
C MET A 26 14.45 -5.35 -22.32
N PRO A 27 14.67 -5.73 -23.61
CA PRO A 27 13.95 -5.11 -24.72
C PRO A 27 12.44 -5.36 -24.67
N VAL A 28 12.00 -6.52 -24.18
CA VAL A 28 10.58 -6.85 -24.05
C VAL A 28 9.95 -6.02 -22.94
N VAL A 29 10.62 -5.90 -21.80
CA VAL A 29 10.19 -5.03 -20.68
C VAL A 29 10.16 -3.56 -21.13
N ALA A 30 11.18 -3.09 -21.84
CA ALA A 30 11.20 -1.74 -22.41
C ALA A 30 9.99 -1.48 -23.32
N GLN A 31 9.69 -2.38 -24.21
CA GLN A 31 8.52 -2.31 -25.09
C GLN A 31 7.21 -2.35 -24.27
N ALA A 32 7.10 -3.24 -23.29
CA ALA A 32 5.91 -3.41 -22.48
C ALA A 32 5.60 -2.19 -21.58
N THR A 33 6.62 -1.46 -21.15
CA THR A 33 6.48 -0.27 -20.28
C THR A 33 6.44 1.04 -21.06
N GLY A 34 6.94 1.05 -22.31
CA GLY A 34 7.15 2.27 -23.08
C GLY A 34 8.39 3.07 -22.67
N LEU A 35 9.23 2.52 -21.79
CA LEU A 35 10.45 3.14 -21.26
C LEU A 35 11.70 2.48 -21.85
N GLN A 36 12.85 3.14 -21.76
CA GLN A 36 14.12 2.60 -22.24
C GLN A 36 15.10 2.46 -21.10
N PHE A 37 15.82 1.32 -21.02
CA PHE A 37 16.90 1.17 -20.04
C PHE A 37 18.03 2.14 -20.33
N LYS A 38 18.41 2.95 -19.36
CA LYS A 38 19.57 3.84 -19.39
C LYS A 38 20.85 3.11 -18.94
N ARG A 39 20.68 2.07 -18.11
CA ARG A 39 21.74 1.19 -17.60
C ARG A 39 21.23 -0.24 -17.43
N GLU A 40 22.11 -1.22 -17.62
CA GLU A 40 21.81 -2.63 -17.30
C GLU A 40 21.90 -2.82 -15.79
N PRO A 41 20.87 -3.39 -15.13
CA PRO A 41 20.94 -3.69 -13.71
C PRO A 41 21.86 -4.88 -13.46
N LEU A 42 22.49 -4.93 -12.31
CA LEU A 42 23.18 -6.13 -11.84
C LEU A 42 22.14 -7.21 -11.51
N VAL A 43 22.55 -8.47 -11.63
CA VAL A 43 21.71 -9.58 -11.16
C VAL A 43 22.56 -10.54 -10.34
N LEU A 44 22.10 -10.84 -9.13
CA LEU A 44 22.84 -11.58 -8.12
C LEU A 44 21.92 -12.63 -7.46
N ARG A 45 22.52 -13.76 -7.06
CA ARG A 45 21.79 -14.74 -6.27
C ARG A 45 21.99 -14.50 -4.78
N ARG A 46 20.93 -14.81 -4.00
CA ARG A 46 20.94 -14.71 -2.54
C ARG A 46 20.39 -15.99 -1.92
N SER A 47 20.94 -16.38 -0.78
CA SER A 47 20.33 -17.40 0.06
C SER A 47 19.07 -16.87 0.76
N ARG A 48 18.19 -17.74 1.20
CA ARG A 48 17.00 -17.34 1.98
C ARG A 48 17.36 -16.56 3.25
N ALA A 49 18.46 -16.89 3.90
CA ALA A 49 18.97 -16.14 5.04
C ALA A 49 19.33 -14.71 4.68
N GLN A 50 20.06 -14.50 3.57
CA GLN A 50 20.40 -13.17 3.08
C GLN A 50 19.18 -12.35 2.64
N VAL A 51 18.16 -13.00 2.08
CA VAL A 51 16.87 -12.35 1.76
C VAL A 51 16.19 -11.90 3.05
N ARG A 52 16.13 -12.76 4.08
CA ARG A 52 15.54 -12.39 5.37
C ARG A 52 16.30 -11.24 6.04
N ASP A 53 17.63 -11.26 6.03
CA ASP A 53 18.45 -10.18 6.58
C ASP A 53 18.17 -8.85 5.87
N TYR A 54 18.01 -8.87 4.54
CA TYR A 54 17.61 -7.69 3.78
C TYR A 54 16.22 -7.18 4.18
N VAL A 55 15.22 -8.07 4.27
CA VAL A 55 13.87 -7.72 4.71
C VAL A 55 13.88 -7.05 6.07
N ILE A 56 14.62 -7.60 7.03
CA ILE A 56 14.74 -7.02 8.38
C ILE A 56 15.37 -5.64 8.31
N HIS A 57 16.49 -5.50 7.60
CA HIS A 57 17.19 -4.23 7.48
C HIS A 57 16.32 -3.15 6.84
N LYS A 58 15.69 -3.48 5.71
CA LYS A 58 14.84 -2.54 4.97
C LYS A 58 13.58 -2.16 5.76
N PHE A 59 12.96 -3.13 6.44
CA PHE A 59 11.80 -2.86 7.30
C PHE A 59 12.14 -1.90 8.45
N ASP A 60 13.28 -2.10 9.12
CA ASP A 60 13.71 -1.25 10.25
C ASP A 60 14.15 0.15 9.77
N GLU A 61 14.66 0.26 8.54
CA GLU A 61 14.99 1.54 7.91
C GLU A 61 13.73 2.33 7.51
N ASP A 62 12.78 1.67 6.85
CA ASP A 62 11.56 2.29 6.33
C ASP A 62 10.57 2.62 7.46
N LEU A 63 10.56 1.83 8.52
CA LEU A 63 9.67 2.00 9.67
C LEU A 63 10.46 1.91 11.00
N PRO A 64 11.15 2.98 11.41
CA PRO A 64 11.91 3.03 12.65
C PRO A 64 11.05 2.74 13.88
N PRO A 65 11.63 2.29 15.02
CA PRO A 65 10.86 1.83 16.19
C PRO A 65 9.79 2.78 16.72
N GLY A 66 10.04 4.09 16.66
CA GLY A 66 9.04 5.11 17.08
C GLY A 66 7.84 5.18 16.15
N ASP A 67 8.09 5.18 14.84
CA ASP A 67 7.07 5.21 13.81
C ASP A 67 6.26 3.90 13.81
N LEU A 68 6.94 2.76 13.97
CA LEU A 68 6.32 1.46 14.11
C LEU A 68 5.36 1.40 15.30
N ALA A 69 5.79 1.89 16.47
CA ALA A 69 4.95 1.92 17.67
C ALA A 69 3.72 2.81 17.46
N GLY A 70 3.89 3.96 16.80
CA GLY A 70 2.80 4.88 16.47
C GLY A 70 1.80 4.25 15.50
N LEU A 71 2.27 3.66 14.42
CA LEU A 71 1.44 2.94 13.44
C LEU A 71 0.69 1.77 14.09
N GLN A 72 1.38 0.93 14.87
CA GLN A 72 0.74 -0.19 15.57
C GLN A 72 -0.36 0.28 16.52
N SER A 73 -0.14 1.37 17.27
CA SER A 73 -1.17 1.97 18.11
C SER A 73 -2.37 2.46 17.27
N ALA A 74 -2.13 3.15 16.16
CA ALA A 74 -3.19 3.60 15.27
C ALA A 74 -4.03 2.44 14.73
N LEU A 75 -3.39 1.39 14.21
CA LEU A 75 -4.08 0.21 13.67
C LEU A 75 -4.91 -0.52 14.73
N ARG A 76 -4.42 -0.61 15.97
CA ARG A 76 -5.18 -1.16 17.10
C ARG A 76 -6.37 -0.27 17.44
N LEU A 77 -6.19 1.04 17.50
CA LEU A 77 -7.26 2.00 17.80
C LEU A 77 -8.36 1.99 16.74
N PHE A 78 -8.01 1.85 15.48
CA PHE A 78 -8.99 1.65 14.39
C PHE A 78 -9.62 0.25 14.41
N GLY A 79 -9.01 -0.75 15.08
CA GLY A 79 -9.46 -2.14 15.07
C GLY A 79 -9.09 -2.88 13.78
N LEU A 80 -8.08 -2.40 13.08
CA LEU A 80 -7.55 -3.01 11.84
C LEU A 80 -6.64 -4.20 12.12
N ILE A 81 -6.04 -4.24 13.30
CA ILE A 81 -5.29 -5.39 13.82
C ILE A 81 -5.73 -5.73 15.25
N PRO A 82 -5.63 -7.00 15.68
CA PRO A 82 -5.88 -7.40 17.08
C PRO A 82 -4.90 -6.74 18.05
N ASP A 83 -5.34 -6.46 19.28
CA ASP A 83 -4.48 -5.89 20.34
C ASP A 83 -3.26 -6.78 20.67
N SER A 84 -3.39 -8.09 20.49
CA SER A 84 -2.33 -9.07 20.75
C SER A 84 -1.31 -9.19 19.62
N LEU A 85 -1.56 -8.60 18.45
CA LEU A 85 -0.66 -8.72 17.31
C LEU A 85 0.53 -7.78 17.45
N GLU A 86 1.73 -8.32 17.31
CA GLU A 86 2.98 -7.55 17.20
C GLU A 86 3.32 -7.34 15.72
N LEU A 87 3.25 -6.09 15.27
CA LEU A 87 3.32 -5.76 13.83
C LEU A 87 4.68 -6.12 13.22
N ARG A 88 5.79 -5.81 13.90
CA ARG A 88 7.13 -6.05 13.36
C ARG A 88 7.41 -7.52 13.03
N PRO A 89 7.32 -8.47 14.00
CA PRO A 89 7.57 -9.87 13.66
C PRO A 89 6.58 -10.42 12.62
N THR A 90 5.30 -10.02 12.70
CA THR A 90 4.29 -10.43 11.72
C THR A 90 4.66 -9.98 10.31
N MET A 91 5.08 -8.72 10.12
CA MET A 91 5.46 -8.20 8.81
C MET A 91 6.75 -8.82 8.30
N ILE A 92 7.77 -9.01 9.15
CA ILE A 92 9.03 -9.65 8.74
C ILE A 92 8.80 -11.08 8.28
N ASP A 93 8.04 -11.86 9.02
CA ASP A 93 7.77 -13.26 8.67
C ASP A 93 6.96 -13.36 7.38
N LEU A 94 5.93 -12.52 7.24
CA LEU A 94 5.08 -12.45 6.05
C LEU A 94 5.85 -12.02 4.81
N LEU A 95 6.63 -10.93 4.89
CA LEU A 95 7.43 -10.44 3.77
C LEU A 95 8.50 -11.46 3.37
N THR A 96 9.13 -12.14 4.36
CA THR A 96 10.11 -13.20 4.09
C THR A 96 9.47 -14.41 3.41
N GLU A 97 8.22 -14.75 3.75
CA GLU A 97 7.47 -15.83 3.11
C GLU A 97 7.13 -15.49 1.66
N GLN A 98 6.76 -14.24 1.38
CA GLN A 98 6.26 -13.83 0.07
C GLN A 98 7.35 -13.41 -0.92
N ILE A 99 8.51 -12.96 -0.44
CA ILE A 99 9.55 -12.40 -1.31
C ILE A 99 10.15 -13.50 -2.21
N ALA A 100 9.88 -13.40 -3.50
CA ALA A 100 10.39 -14.31 -4.52
C ALA A 100 11.65 -13.78 -5.23
N GLY A 101 11.97 -12.51 -5.02
CA GLY A 101 13.10 -11.74 -5.49
C GLY A 101 12.86 -10.28 -5.18
N TYR A 102 13.84 -9.42 -5.42
CA TYR A 102 13.67 -7.98 -5.25
C TYR A 102 14.71 -7.20 -6.05
N TYR A 103 14.33 -6.00 -6.45
CA TYR A 103 15.26 -4.97 -6.92
C TYR A 103 15.65 -4.05 -5.76
N ASP A 104 16.95 -3.79 -5.64
CA ASP A 104 17.49 -2.86 -4.66
C ASP A 104 18.02 -1.61 -5.38
N PRO A 105 17.40 -0.45 -5.20
CA PRO A 105 17.79 0.80 -5.85
C PRO A 105 19.20 1.26 -5.49
N ASP A 106 19.64 1.05 -4.26
CA ASP A 106 20.93 1.49 -3.76
C ASP A 106 22.10 0.82 -4.49
N SER A 107 21.98 -0.49 -4.73
CA SER A 107 22.98 -1.27 -5.45
C SER A 107 22.73 -1.38 -6.96
N ASN A 108 21.57 -0.90 -7.46
CA ASN A 108 21.09 -1.12 -8.82
C ASN A 108 21.14 -2.60 -9.21
N ALA A 109 20.65 -3.46 -8.33
CA ALA A 109 20.77 -4.91 -8.47
C ALA A 109 19.45 -5.64 -8.24
N LEU A 110 19.19 -6.65 -9.08
CA LEU A 110 18.17 -7.65 -8.84
C LEU A 110 18.76 -8.78 -7.99
N PHE A 111 18.07 -9.13 -6.92
CA PHE A 111 18.44 -10.25 -6.06
C PHE A 111 17.43 -11.37 -6.20
N ILE A 112 17.93 -12.53 -6.61
CA ILE A 112 17.15 -13.72 -6.90
C ILE A 112 17.49 -14.83 -5.91
N PRO A 113 16.52 -15.47 -5.23
CA PRO A 113 16.77 -16.62 -4.38
C PRO A 113 17.44 -17.75 -5.14
N ALA A 114 18.39 -18.43 -4.48
CA ALA A 114 19.18 -19.49 -5.12
C ALA A 114 18.35 -20.75 -5.42
N ASP A 115 17.25 -20.94 -4.68
CA ASP A 115 16.40 -22.15 -4.68
C ASP A 115 15.13 -22.00 -5.54
N ILE A 116 15.03 -20.97 -6.38
CA ILE A 116 13.86 -20.71 -7.24
C ILE A 116 13.87 -21.63 -8.48
N ASP A 117 12.69 -22.15 -8.85
CA ASP A 117 12.54 -22.92 -10.07
C ASP A 117 12.57 -22.04 -11.36
N GLN A 118 12.72 -22.66 -12.52
CA GLN A 118 12.87 -21.95 -13.80
C GLN A 118 11.63 -21.10 -14.19
N PHE A 119 10.43 -21.57 -13.88
CA PHE A 119 9.20 -20.84 -14.21
C PHE A 119 9.06 -19.61 -13.30
N GLN A 120 9.20 -19.81 -12.00
CA GLN A 120 9.21 -18.73 -11.03
C GLN A 120 10.33 -17.73 -11.30
N LEU A 121 11.52 -18.21 -11.70
CA LEU A 121 12.65 -17.35 -12.06
C LEU A 121 12.28 -16.36 -13.17
N ARG A 122 11.61 -16.84 -14.23
CA ARG A 122 11.17 -15.96 -15.33
C ARG A 122 10.13 -14.93 -14.86
N MET A 123 9.20 -15.34 -14.00
CA MET A 123 8.21 -14.45 -13.42
C MET A 123 8.89 -13.34 -12.61
N VAL A 124 9.77 -13.71 -11.70
CA VAL A 124 10.46 -12.77 -10.81
C VAL A 124 11.36 -11.83 -11.61
N VAL A 125 12.22 -12.36 -12.48
CA VAL A 125 13.13 -11.51 -13.28
C VAL A 125 12.35 -10.53 -14.15
N SER A 126 11.24 -10.93 -14.77
CA SER A 126 10.43 -10.02 -15.58
C SER A 126 9.78 -8.90 -14.74
N HIS A 127 9.40 -9.18 -13.51
CA HIS A 127 8.82 -8.21 -12.57
C HIS A 127 9.89 -7.24 -12.05
N GLU A 128 10.97 -7.76 -11.49
CA GLU A 128 12.05 -6.95 -10.91
C GLU A 128 12.77 -6.07 -11.94
N LEU A 129 12.83 -6.51 -13.20
CA LEU A 129 13.35 -5.69 -14.29
C LEU A 129 12.51 -4.43 -14.55
N VAL A 130 11.20 -4.49 -14.28
CA VAL A 130 10.37 -3.28 -14.37
C VAL A 130 10.74 -2.31 -13.27
N HIS A 131 10.94 -2.75 -12.03
CA HIS A 131 11.39 -1.89 -10.95
C HIS A 131 12.76 -1.28 -11.22
N ALA A 132 13.72 -2.08 -11.74
CA ALA A 132 15.02 -1.58 -12.18
C ALA A 132 14.91 -0.53 -13.31
N LEU A 133 13.89 -0.62 -14.14
CA LEU A 133 13.62 0.37 -15.19
C LEU A 133 12.94 1.61 -14.62
N GLN A 134 11.94 1.45 -13.75
CA GLN A 134 11.24 2.55 -13.09
C GLN A 134 12.20 3.43 -12.30
N ASP A 135 13.14 2.84 -11.55
CA ASP A 135 14.15 3.55 -10.76
C ASP A 135 15.05 4.47 -11.61
N GLN A 136 15.20 4.17 -12.90
CA GLN A 136 15.96 5.02 -13.83
C GLN A 136 15.19 6.28 -14.28
N TYR A 137 13.90 6.38 -13.96
CA TYR A 137 13.01 7.50 -14.32
C TYR A 137 12.46 8.24 -13.12
N VAL A 138 12.22 7.52 -12.02
CA VAL A 138 11.73 8.09 -10.76
C VAL A 138 12.56 7.56 -9.60
N ARG A 139 12.72 8.35 -8.55
CA ARG A 139 13.44 7.90 -7.35
C ARG A 139 12.50 7.07 -6.49
N LEU A 140 12.56 5.73 -6.61
CA LEU A 140 11.68 4.82 -5.88
C LEU A 140 11.73 5.07 -4.38
N ASP A 141 12.92 5.20 -3.80
CA ASP A 141 13.06 5.45 -2.35
C ASP A 141 12.32 6.70 -1.90
N SER A 142 12.40 7.81 -2.65
CA SER A 142 11.74 9.06 -2.27
C SER A 142 10.21 8.98 -2.34
N ILE A 143 9.67 8.03 -3.08
CA ILE A 143 8.22 7.78 -3.19
C ILE A 143 7.75 6.91 -2.03
N ILE A 144 8.47 5.83 -1.76
CA ILE A 144 8.09 4.81 -0.78
C ILE A 144 8.31 5.30 0.66
N THR A 145 9.32 6.15 0.90
CA THR A 145 9.69 6.64 2.23
C THR A 145 8.97 7.92 2.66
N GLN A 146 7.94 8.38 1.92
CA GLN A 146 7.13 9.53 2.35
C GLN A 146 6.42 9.20 3.67
N ARG A 147 6.83 9.88 4.74
CA ARG A 147 6.21 9.73 6.06
C ARG A 147 4.90 10.52 6.12
N HIS A 148 3.95 10.02 6.89
CA HIS A 148 2.67 10.68 7.15
C HIS A 148 1.86 11.00 5.87
N ALA A 149 1.99 10.16 4.85
CA ALA A 149 1.28 10.27 3.59
C ALA A 149 0.91 8.87 3.05
N ASN A 150 0.33 8.05 3.93
CA ASN A 150 0.07 6.62 3.67
C ASN A 150 -0.75 6.39 2.41
N ASP A 151 -1.83 7.14 2.21
CA ASP A 151 -2.69 7.01 1.03
C ASP A 151 -1.94 7.32 -0.28
N ARG A 152 -1.18 8.42 -0.29
CA ARG A 152 -0.35 8.79 -1.46
C ARG A 152 0.71 7.74 -1.75
N ARG A 153 1.35 7.19 -0.71
CA ARG A 153 2.33 6.10 -0.85
C ARG A 153 1.68 4.84 -1.40
N ALA A 154 0.50 4.45 -0.89
CA ALA A 154 -0.25 3.30 -1.39
C ALA A 154 -0.66 3.47 -2.87
N ALA A 155 -1.08 4.68 -3.27
CA ALA A 155 -1.37 5.00 -4.67
C ALA A 155 -0.11 4.88 -5.55
N ALA A 156 1.02 5.41 -5.11
CA ALA A 156 2.28 5.30 -5.85
C ALA A 156 2.77 3.84 -5.96
N GLN A 157 2.68 3.06 -4.89
CA GLN A 157 2.96 1.62 -4.93
C GLN A 157 2.03 0.90 -5.92
N ALA A 158 0.75 1.25 -5.97
CA ALA A 158 -0.18 0.68 -6.95
C ALA A 158 0.25 0.96 -8.40
N ILE A 159 0.81 2.12 -8.69
CA ILE A 159 1.36 2.41 -10.02
C ILE A 159 2.61 1.57 -10.32
N LEU A 160 3.53 1.47 -9.39
CA LEU A 160 4.77 0.74 -9.58
C LEU A 160 4.50 -0.76 -9.76
N GLU A 161 3.77 -1.37 -8.85
CA GLU A 161 3.43 -2.79 -8.88
C GLU A 161 2.45 -3.13 -10.02
N GLY A 162 1.48 -2.27 -10.27
CA GLY A 162 0.54 -2.43 -11.37
C GLY A 162 1.23 -2.41 -12.73
N GLN A 163 2.18 -1.50 -12.95
CA GLN A 163 2.97 -1.47 -14.19
C GLN A 163 3.84 -2.71 -14.33
N ALA A 164 4.47 -3.18 -13.23
CA ALA A 164 5.26 -4.41 -13.22
C ALA A 164 4.39 -5.63 -13.53
N THR A 165 3.21 -5.74 -12.93
CA THR A 165 2.24 -6.81 -13.18
C THR A 165 1.77 -6.84 -14.64
N VAL A 166 1.41 -5.70 -15.21
CA VAL A 166 0.95 -5.61 -16.60
C VAL A 166 2.09 -5.91 -17.60
N ALA A 167 3.30 -5.40 -17.33
CA ALA A 167 4.47 -5.69 -18.16
C ALA A 167 4.87 -7.18 -18.10
N GLN A 168 4.79 -7.80 -16.94
CA GLN A 168 5.03 -9.22 -16.74
C GLN A 168 4.13 -10.09 -17.62
N ILE A 169 2.85 -9.73 -17.77
CA ILE A 169 1.93 -10.43 -18.70
C ILE A 169 2.45 -10.38 -20.13
N SER A 170 2.90 -9.22 -20.59
CA SER A 170 3.45 -9.06 -21.95
C SER A 170 4.72 -9.89 -22.17
N VAL A 171 5.55 -10.06 -21.11
CA VAL A 171 6.78 -10.87 -21.18
C VAL A 171 6.49 -12.37 -21.20
N LEU A 172 5.55 -12.81 -20.36
CA LEU A 172 5.24 -14.24 -20.18
C LEU A 172 4.25 -14.79 -21.19
N MET A 173 3.36 -13.92 -21.68
CA MET A 173 2.28 -14.23 -22.64
C MET A 173 2.28 -13.21 -23.79
N PRO A 174 3.27 -13.23 -24.70
CA PRO A 174 3.45 -12.20 -25.73
C PRO A 174 2.26 -12.06 -26.69
N GLU A 175 1.44 -13.08 -26.84
CA GLU A 175 0.21 -13.04 -27.65
C GLU A 175 -0.92 -12.28 -26.96
N GLN A 176 -0.83 -12.10 -25.62
CA GLN A 176 -1.83 -11.41 -24.85
C GLN A 176 -1.53 -9.90 -24.82
N LYS A 177 -2.46 -9.12 -25.35
CA LYS A 177 -2.38 -7.65 -25.26
C LYS A 177 -3.12 -7.19 -23.98
N PRO A 178 -2.41 -6.71 -22.95
CA PRO A 178 -3.05 -6.31 -21.69
C PRO A 178 -4.15 -5.28 -21.88
N GLU A 179 -4.00 -4.38 -22.84
CA GLU A 179 -4.98 -3.34 -23.17
C GLU A 179 -6.33 -3.91 -23.68
N THR A 180 -6.41 -5.17 -24.06
CA THR A 180 -7.67 -5.82 -24.48
C THR A 180 -8.41 -6.49 -23.32
N LEU A 181 -7.76 -6.64 -22.15
CA LEU A 181 -8.37 -7.28 -20.98
C LEU A 181 -9.52 -6.40 -20.44
N PRO A 182 -10.61 -6.98 -19.94
CA PRO A 182 -11.69 -6.21 -19.32
C PRO A 182 -11.20 -5.33 -18.17
N LEU A 183 -11.68 -4.10 -18.06
CA LEU A 183 -11.39 -3.24 -16.92
C LEU A 183 -11.95 -3.85 -15.63
N GLY A 184 -11.22 -3.70 -14.53
CA GLY A 184 -11.54 -4.29 -13.24
C GLY A 184 -11.37 -5.81 -13.19
N LEU A 185 -10.71 -6.42 -14.19
CA LEU A 185 -10.49 -7.87 -14.23
C LEU A 185 -9.65 -8.34 -13.06
N PHE A 186 -8.54 -7.65 -12.80
CA PHE A 186 -7.58 -8.05 -11.76
C PHE A 186 -8.20 -7.96 -10.38
N TRP A 187 -8.86 -6.85 -10.07
CA TRP A 187 -9.52 -6.68 -8.77
C TRP A 187 -10.61 -7.72 -8.52
N ARG A 188 -11.36 -8.09 -9.56
CA ARG A 188 -12.35 -9.18 -9.44
C ARG A 188 -11.76 -10.55 -9.16
N GLN A 189 -10.48 -10.77 -9.53
CA GLN A 189 -9.79 -12.05 -9.28
C GLN A 189 -9.14 -12.12 -7.90
N ARG A 190 -9.19 -11.07 -7.08
CA ARG A 190 -8.52 -11.04 -5.77
C ARG A 190 -8.93 -12.18 -4.83
N ALA A 191 -10.20 -12.60 -4.85
CA ALA A 191 -10.64 -13.73 -4.03
C ALA A 191 -9.98 -15.06 -4.42
N ALA A 192 -9.79 -15.28 -5.74
CA ALA A 192 -9.07 -16.46 -6.24
C ALA A 192 -7.59 -16.40 -5.88
N MET A 193 -6.97 -15.22 -5.98
CA MET A 193 -5.58 -14.99 -5.56
C MET A 193 -5.40 -15.20 -4.06
N ALA A 194 -6.30 -14.66 -3.24
CA ALA A 194 -6.30 -14.86 -1.79
C ALA A 194 -6.45 -16.35 -1.42
N ALA A 195 -7.31 -17.10 -2.13
CA ALA A 195 -7.47 -18.55 -1.93
C ALA A 195 -6.19 -19.33 -2.26
N GLN A 196 -5.45 -18.90 -3.30
CA GLN A 196 -4.14 -19.49 -3.63
C GLN A 196 -3.11 -19.15 -2.56
N GLN A 197 -3.05 -17.90 -2.13
CA GLN A 197 -2.13 -17.44 -1.07
C GLN A 197 -2.49 -18.00 0.32
N ALA A 198 -3.72 -18.49 0.53
CA ALA A 198 -4.11 -19.17 1.77
C ALA A 198 -3.30 -20.47 2.05
N GLN A 199 -2.53 -20.97 1.07
CA GLN A 199 -1.54 -22.03 1.28
C GLN A 199 -0.25 -21.53 1.94
N MET A 200 0.00 -20.23 1.92
CA MET A 200 1.11 -19.56 2.60
C MET A 200 0.70 -19.33 4.06
N LYS A 201 1.50 -19.88 4.97
CA LYS A 201 1.12 -19.95 6.39
C LYS A 201 0.93 -18.58 7.03
N GLU A 202 1.90 -17.69 6.83
CA GLU A 202 1.89 -16.36 7.46
C GLU A 202 0.81 -15.48 6.83
N PHE A 203 0.65 -15.54 5.51
CA PHE A 203 -0.40 -14.81 4.80
C PHE A 203 -1.81 -15.24 5.21
N ALA A 204 -2.04 -16.55 5.36
CA ALA A 204 -3.36 -17.07 5.75
C ALA A 204 -3.83 -16.58 7.13
N HIS A 205 -2.90 -16.30 8.04
CA HIS A 205 -3.19 -15.86 9.41
C HIS A 205 -3.12 -14.33 9.58
N ALA A 206 -2.62 -13.60 8.57
CA ALA A 206 -2.51 -12.16 8.63
C ALA A 206 -3.89 -11.48 8.68
N PRO A 207 -4.05 -10.36 9.42
CA PRO A 207 -5.25 -9.55 9.43
C PRO A 207 -5.67 -9.08 8.03
N LEU A 208 -6.96 -8.80 7.85
CA LEU A 208 -7.51 -8.30 6.59
C LEU A 208 -6.74 -7.10 6.04
N TRP A 209 -6.45 -6.11 6.89
CA TRP A 209 -5.73 -4.91 6.53
C TRP A 209 -4.36 -5.22 5.89
N ILE A 210 -3.60 -6.14 6.47
CA ILE A 210 -2.29 -6.57 5.94
C ILE A 210 -2.47 -7.29 4.60
N ARG A 211 -3.38 -8.27 4.53
CA ARG A 211 -3.58 -9.07 3.32
C ARG A 211 -4.03 -8.22 2.13
N GLU A 212 -5.04 -7.39 2.32
CA GLU A 212 -5.55 -6.54 1.25
C GLU A 212 -4.55 -5.45 0.88
N GLY A 213 -3.82 -4.88 1.86
CA GLY A 213 -2.75 -3.90 1.62
C GLY A 213 -1.61 -4.46 0.77
N LEU A 214 -1.27 -5.74 0.92
CA LEU A 214 -0.26 -6.41 0.09
C LEU A 214 -0.76 -6.76 -1.32
N VAL A 215 -2.06 -6.98 -1.49
CA VAL A 215 -2.65 -7.40 -2.79
C VAL A 215 -3.07 -6.20 -3.64
N PHE A 216 -3.56 -5.12 -3.01
CA PHE A 216 -4.10 -3.95 -3.70
C PHE A 216 -3.13 -3.32 -4.70
N PRO A 217 -1.83 -3.11 -4.41
CA PRO A 217 -0.91 -2.52 -5.36
C PRO A 217 -0.81 -3.30 -6.68
N TYR A 218 -0.82 -4.61 -6.61
CA TYR A 218 -0.74 -5.47 -7.80
C TYR A 218 -2.03 -5.46 -8.61
N LEU A 219 -3.17 -5.68 -7.97
CA LEU A 219 -4.44 -5.89 -8.67
C LEU A 219 -5.16 -4.56 -9.01
N GLY A 220 -5.30 -3.67 -8.03
CA GLY A 220 -5.86 -2.33 -8.25
C GLY A 220 -4.98 -1.51 -9.19
N GLY A 221 -3.66 -1.59 -8.97
CA GLY A 221 -2.68 -0.94 -9.83
C GLY A 221 -2.72 -1.45 -11.27
N ALA A 222 -2.79 -2.78 -11.49
CA ALA A 222 -2.88 -3.33 -12.85
C ALA A 222 -4.14 -2.88 -13.59
N ASP A 223 -5.30 -2.85 -12.93
CA ASP A 223 -6.55 -2.33 -13.53
C ASP A 223 -6.42 -0.85 -13.89
N PHE A 224 -5.81 -0.04 -13.02
CA PHE A 224 -5.54 1.37 -13.30
C PHE A 224 -4.57 1.54 -14.48
N ILE A 225 -3.47 0.79 -14.54
CA ILE A 225 -2.49 0.86 -15.64
C ILE A 225 -3.14 0.51 -16.99
N ILE A 226 -4.02 -0.50 -17.03
CA ILE A 226 -4.74 -0.85 -18.27
C ILE A 226 -5.67 0.28 -18.69
N TRP A 227 -6.41 0.87 -17.74
CA TRP A 227 -7.27 2.02 -17.99
C TRP A 227 -6.45 3.22 -18.48
N PHE A 228 -5.33 3.53 -17.82
CA PHE A 228 -4.44 4.64 -18.16
C PHE A 228 -3.91 4.51 -19.59
N ARG A 229 -3.40 3.35 -19.98
CA ARG A 229 -2.87 3.07 -21.32
C ARG A 229 -3.91 3.23 -22.42
N ARG A 230 -5.16 2.90 -22.15
CA ARG A 230 -6.29 3.10 -23.09
C ARG A 230 -6.67 4.57 -23.24
N THR A 231 -6.58 5.30 -22.14
CA THR A 231 -7.03 6.71 -22.08
C THR A 231 -5.94 7.66 -22.58
N TYR A 232 -4.68 7.39 -22.23
CA TYR A 232 -3.54 8.27 -22.50
C TYR A 232 -2.49 7.60 -23.38
N LEU A 233 -2.81 7.42 -24.66
CA LEU A 233 -1.92 6.73 -25.60
C LEU A 233 -0.55 7.40 -25.67
N GLY A 234 0.51 6.59 -25.52
CA GLY A 234 1.90 7.04 -25.63
C GLY A 234 2.43 7.89 -24.46
N ARG A 235 1.65 8.08 -23.40
CA ARG A 235 2.12 8.76 -22.18
C ARG A 235 2.63 7.78 -21.15
N SER A 236 3.60 8.20 -20.35
CA SER A 236 4.08 7.45 -19.19
C SER A 236 3.26 7.83 -17.95
N VAL A 237 2.77 6.85 -17.20
CA VAL A 237 2.12 7.07 -15.91
C VAL A 237 3.07 7.65 -14.87
N LEU A 238 4.39 7.43 -15.04
CA LEU A 238 5.42 7.96 -14.15
C LEU A 238 5.60 9.48 -14.25
N ASP A 239 5.12 10.11 -15.34
CA ASP A 239 5.19 11.58 -15.53
C ASP A 239 4.23 12.33 -14.59
N SER A 240 3.12 11.68 -14.20
CA SER A 240 2.12 12.23 -13.28
C SER A 240 1.39 11.08 -12.59
N MET A 241 1.91 10.67 -11.43
CA MET A 241 1.30 9.58 -10.67
C MET A 241 0.04 10.05 -9.93
N PRO A 242 -0.96 9.17 -9.75
CA PRO A 242 -2.08 9.41 -8.84
C PRO A 242 -1.63 9.81 -7.44
N ARG A 243 -2.38 10.66 -6.79
CA ARG A 243 -2.07 11.20 -5.45
C ARG A 243 -2.87 10.57 -4.33
N SER A 244 -3.86 9.74 -4.66
CA SER A 244 -4.71 9.05 -3.68
C SER A 244 -5.09 7.66 -4.17
N THR A 245 -5.43 6.77 -3.24
CA THR A 245 -6.03 5.47 -3.57
C THR A 245 -7.42 5.63 -4.19
N GLU A 246 -8.12 6.73 -3.92
CA GLU A 246 -9.35 7.08 -4.61
C GLU A 246 -9.16 7.16 -6.12
N GLN A 247 -8.11 7.86 -6.57
CA GLN A 247 -7.78 7.97 -8.01
C GLN A 247 -7.42 6.62 -8.64
N ILE A 248 -6.93 5.65 -7.87
CA ILE A 248 -6.71 4.27 -8.34
C ILE A 248 -8.04 3.49 -8.43
N LEU A 249 -8.91 3.63 -7.43
CA LEU A 249 -10.20 2.95 -7.36
C LEU A 249 -11.21 3.51 -8.34
N HIS A 250 -11.13 4.81 -8.60
CA HIS A 250 -12.02 5.60 -9.47
C HIS A 250 -11.18 6.39 -10.48
N PRO A 251 -10.70 5.75 -11.57
CA PRO A 251 -9.76 6.39 -12.50
C PRO A 251 -10.28 7.68 -13.18
N GLU A 252 -11.60 7.87 -13.21
CA GLU A 252 -12.22 9.13 -13.61
C GLU A 252 -11.82 10.31 -12.73
N ARG A 253 -11.57 10.10 -11.44
CA ARG A 253 -11.07 11.13 -10.51
C ARG A 253 -9.69 11.62 -10.94
N TYR A 254 -8.80 10.68 -11.32
CA TYR A 254 -7.49 11.03 -11.87
C TYR A 254 -7.62 11.82 -13.18
N ARG A 255 -8.50 11.38 -14.11
CA ARG A 255 -8.74 12.09 -15.38
C ARG A 255 -9.23 13.52 -15.16
N ASP A 256 -10.11 13.70 -14.20
CA ASP A 256 -10.79 14.98 -13.92
C ASP A 256 -9.94 15.88 -12.99
N HIS A 257 -8.71 15.45 -12.67
CA HIS A 257 -7.78 16.16 -11.77
C HIS A 257 -8.37 16.42 -10.39
N ASP A 258 -9.19 15.50 -9.90
CA ASP A 258 -9.76 15.54 -8.57
C ASP A 258 -8.68 15.19 -7.54
N GLU A 259 -8.09 16.22 -6.95
CA GLU A 259 -6.98 16.10 -6.01
C GLU A 259 -7.52 16.05 -4.58
N PRO A 260 -6.97 15.17 -3.72
CA PRO A 260 -7.43 15.09 -2.34
C PRO A 260 -7.18 16.39 -1.57
N THR A 261 -8.12 16.75 -0.72
CA THR A 261 -7.97 17.86 0.23
C THR A 261 -6.93 17.50 1.30
N ASP A 262 -5.92 18.34 1.46
CA ASP A 262 -4.93 18.20 2.53
C ASP A 262 -5.49 18.70 3.86
N LEU A 263 -5.28 17.95 4.94
CA LEU A 263 -5.70 18.30 6.27
C LEU A 263 -4.49 18.51 7.19
N SER A 264 -4.55 19.57 7.99
CA SER A 264 -3.61 19.85 9.08
C SER A 264 -4.37 19.89 10.40
N VAL A 265 -4.05 18.98 11.32
CA VAL A 265 -4.70 18.87 12.62
C VAL A 265 -3.79 19.53 13.68
N ALA A 266 -4.32 20.52 14.38
CA ALA A 266 -3.64 21.19 15.49
C ALA A 266 -4.19 20.64 16.81
N SER A 267 -3.36 19.86 17.53
CA SER A 267 -3.62 19.45 18.91
C SER A 267 -3.19 20.54 19.87
N GLY A 268 -4.02 20.82 20.89
CA GLY A 268 -3.70 21.76 21.96
C GLY A 268 -2.80 21.13 23.03
N GLU A 269 -2.07 21.97 23.78
CA GLU A 269 -1.42 21.54 25.01
C GLU A 269 -2.45 20.89 25.98
N PRO A 270 -2.14 19.79 26.70
CA PRO A 270 -0.81 19.20 26.90
C PRO A 270 -0.57 17.93 26.07
N ASP A 271 -1.30 17.69 24.98
CA ASP A 271 -1.24 16.42 24.24
C ASP A 271 -0.03 16.38 23.30
N THR A 272 0.74 15.31 23.38
CA THR A 272 1.84 15.03 22.45
C THR A 272 1.33 14.14 21.32
N VAL A 273 1.55 14.57 20.08
CA VAL A 273 1.32 13.72 18.88
C VAL A 273 2.39 12.65 18.86
N ARG A 274 1.96 11.40 19.00
CA ARG A 274 2.84 10.22 18.92
C ARG A 274 2.93 9.68 17.49
N TRP A 275 1.83 9.78 16.76
CA TRP A 275 1.72 9.36 15.38
C TRP A 275 0.68 10.20 14.65
N GLU A 276 0.93 10.45 13.39
CA GLU A 276 0.00 11.14 12.50
C GLU A 276 0.10 10.51 11.11
N ASP A 277 -1.04 10.24 10.45
CA ASP A 277 -1.10 9.79 9.08
C ASP A 277 -2.52 9.95 8.51
N ASN A 278 -2.78 9.38 7.35
CA ASN A 278 -4.10 9.27 6.73
C ASN A 278 -4.42 7.82 6.34
N LEU A 279 -5.70 7.49 6.18
CA LEU A 279 -6.16 6.19 5.72
C LEU A 279 -6.33 6.15 4.19
N GLY A 280 -6.85 7.23 3.60
CA GLY A 280 -7.31 7.21 2.22
C GLY A 280 -8.63 6.45 2.03
N GLU A 281 -9.14 6.43 0.82
CA GLU A 281 -10.38 5.70 0.53
C GLU A 281 -10.19 4.20 0.70
N PHE A 282 -9.07 3.64 0.23
CA PHE A 282 -8.85 2.20 0.29
C PHE A 282 -8.84 1.65 1.72
N GLU A 283 -8.06 2.22 2.63
CA GLU A 283 -8.03 1.74 4.02
C GLU A 283 -9.30 2.10 4.80
N THR A 284 -9.97 3.20 4.46
CA THR A 284 -11.31 3.51 4.98
C THR A 284 -12.32 2.41 4.58
N ARG A 285 -12.24 1.91 3.35
CA ARG A 285 -13.02 0.75 2.91
C ARG A 285 -12.68 -0.51 3.71
N LEU A 286 -11.38 -0.78 3.95
CA LEU A 286 -10.95 -1.92 4.76
C LEU A 286 -11.43 -1.82 6.22
N LEU A 287 -11.46 -0.62 6.78
CA LEU A 287 -11.99 -0.36 8.12
C LEU A 287 -13.46 -0.82 8.22
N PHE A 288 -14.30 -0.42 7.27
CA PHE A 288 -15.70 -0.85 7.24
C PHE A 288 -15.84 -2.35 6.97
N GLN A 289 -15.06 -2.91 6.06
CA GLN A 289 -15.07 -4.33 5.77
C GLN A 289 -14.70 -5.15 7.02
N GLN A 290 -13.67 -4.75 7.75
CA GLN A 290 -13.23 -5.38 9.00
C GLN A 290 -14.31 -5.31 10.08
N LEU A 291 -14.91 -4.14 10.28
CA LEU A 291 -15.84 -3.91 11.39
C LEU A 291 -17.27 -4.37 11.07
N LEU A 292 -17.75 -4.21 9.84
CA LEU A 292 -19.13 -4.53 9.47
C LEU A 292 -19.27 -5.91 8.79
N GLY A 293 -18.19 -6.45 8.19
CA GLY A 293 -18.18 -7.76 7.55
C GLY A 293 -18.92 -7.81 6.19
N ASN A 294 -19.13 -6.64 5.54
CA ASN A 294 -19.84 -6.53 4.28
C ASN A 294 -19.02 -5.66 3.30
N GLU A 295 -18.36 -6.30 2.33
CA GLU A 295 -17.46 -5.61 1.40
C GLU A 295 -18.18 -4.64 0.45
N PRO A 296 -19.31 -4.98 -0.20
CA PRO A 296 -20.04 -4.03 -1.04
C PRO A 296 -20.53 -2.80 -0.28
N GLU A 297 -20.99 -2.99 0.94
CA GLU A 297 -21.38 -1.89 1.81
C GLU A 297 -20.18 -1.03 2.21
N ALA A 298 -19.05 -1.65 2.56
CA ALA A 298 -17.81 -0.97 2.91
C ALA A 298 -17.31 -0.07 1.76
N ALA A 299 -17.34 -0.57 0.52
CA ALA A 299 -17.01 0.23 -0.66
C ALA A 299 -17.97 1.43 -0.80
N THR A 300 -19.28 1.22 -0.65
CA THR A 300 -20.28 2.30 -0.73
C THR A 300 -20.05 3.36 0.35
N LEU A 301 -19.70 2.96 1.58
CA LEU A 301 -19.48 3.86 2.71
C LEU A 301 -18.19 4.69 2.55
N ALA A 302 -17.17 4.19 1.87
CA ALA A 302 -15.91 4.89 1.63
C ALA A 302 -15.96 5.80 0.39
N THR A 303 -16.82 5.53 -0.57
CA THR A 303 -16.93 6.32 -1.81
C THR A 303 -17.33 7.78 -1.54
N GLY A 304 -16.62 8.69 -2.18
CA GLY A 304 -16.75 10.13 -2.00
C GLY A 304 -15.86 10.67 -0.88
N TRP A 305 -14.85 9.90 -0.50
CA TRP A 305 -13.72 10.38 0.30
C TRP A 305 -12.93 11.42 -0.51
N ASP A 306 -12.54 12.52 0.15
CA ASP A 306 -11.81 13.61 -0.50
C ASP A 306 -10.55 14.00 0.30
N GLY A 307 -10.32 13.37 1.42
CA GLY A 307 -9.14 13.61 2.24
C GLY A 307 -9.37 13.22 3.69
N ASP A 308 -8.30 12.86 4.38
CA ASP A 308 -8.37 12.61 5.81
C ASP A 308 -7.01 12.80 6.51
N ARG A 309 -7.08 12.96 7.82
CA ARG A 309 -5.93 12.98 8.70
C ARG A 309 -6.33 12.47 10.08
N TYR A 310 -5.52 11.57 10.64
CA TYR A 310 -5.68 11.15 12.03
C TYR A 310 -4.42 11.37 12.83
N GLN A 311 -4.60 11.53 14.15
CA GLN A 311 -3.53 11.62 15.12
C GLN A 311 -3.76 10.62 16.26
N VAL A 312 -2.68 9.98 16.71
CA VAL A 312 -2.62 9.25 17.97
C VAL A 312 -1.93 10.15 18.98
N LEU A 313 -2.65 10.52 20.04
CA LEU A 313 -2.19 11.44 21.07
C LEU A 313 -1.97 10.71 22.40
N GLY A 314 -1.17 11.34 23.28
CA GLY A 314 -1.01 10.95 24.67
C GLY A 314 0.23 10.12 24.98
N ALA A 315 0.67 10.20 26.25
CA ALA A 315 1.87 9.51 26.74
C ALA A 315 1.56 8.19 27.48
N GLN A 316 0.38 8.07 28.08
CA GLN A 316 0.01 6.92 28.92
C GLN A 316 -1.25 6.18 28.47
N SER A 317 -2.10 6.83 27.69
CA SER A 317 -3.29 6.23 27.07
C SER A 317 -3.46 6.80 25.68
N ASP A 318 -3.71 5.92 24.72
CA ASP A 318 -3.85 6.28 23.32
C ASP A 318 -5.21 6.96 23.08
N VAL A 319 -5.17 8.12 22.47
CA VAL A 319 -6.32 8.91 22.02
C VAL A 319 -6.28 8.94 20.50
N LEU A 320 -7.39 8.60 19.86
CA LEU A 320 -7.55 8.73 18.43
C LEU A 320 -8.39 9.97 18.11
N VAL A 321 -7.83 10.83 17.25
CA VAL A 321 -8.56 11.94 16.63
C VAL A 321 -8.45 11.78 15.14
N TRP A 322 -9.56 11.67 14.43
CA TRP A 322 -9.61 11.49 12.99
C TRP A 322 -10.58 12.48 12.35
N TYR A 323 -10.13 13.21 11.35
CA TYR A 323 -10.92 14.07 10.49
C TYR A 323 -10.92 13.54 9.07
N SER A 324 -12.07 13.47 8.43
CA SER A 324 -12.22 13.13 7.01
C SER A 324 -13.10 14.16 6.30
N VAL A 325 -12.72 14.51 5.08
CA VAL A 325 -13.44 15.41 4.18
C VAL A 325 -14.14 14.57 3.12
N TRP A 326 -15.30 15.02 2.68
CA TRP A 326 -16.16 14.29 1.76
C TRP A 326 -16.62 15.21 0.62
N ASP A 327 -16.80 14.62 -0.57
CA ASP A 327 -17.21 15.34 -1.78
C ASP A 327 -18.46 16.20 -1.55
N ASP A 328 -19.44 15.62 -0.86
CA ASP A 328 -20.71 16.28 -0.59
C ASP A 328 -21.32 15.86 0.76
N ALA A 329 -22.41 16.54 1.11
CA ALA A 329 -23.13 16.27 2.36
C ALA A 329 -23.79 14.89 2.40
N ALA A 330 -24.15 14.31 1.25
CA ALA A 330 -24.75 12.98 1.18
C ALA A 330 -23.73 11.90 1.47
N ALA A 331 -22.51 12.00 0.88
CA ALA A 331 -21.38 11.11 1.17
C ALA A 331 -20.99 11.19 2.66
N ALA A 332 -20.81 12.39 3.18
CA ALA A 332 -20.48 12.61 4.59
C ALA A 332 -21.54 12.05 5.56
N THR A 333 -22.82 12.21 5.23
CA THR A 333 -23.93 11.66 6.03
C THR A 333 -23.94 10.14 6.01
N ARG A 334 -23.77 9.53 4.82
CA ARG A 334 -23.67 8.08 4.64
C ARG A 334 -22.50 7.50 5.41
N PHE A 335 -21.31 8.12 5.28
CA PHE A 335 -20.14 7.74 6.03
C PHE A 335 -20.34 7.86 7.55
N THR A 336 -20.88 8.98 8.03
CA THR A 336 -21.16 9.18 9.45
C THR A 336 -22.03 8.10 10.04
N ALA A 337 -23.13 7.74 9.36
CA ALA A 337 -24.03 6.67 9.79
C ALA A 337 -23.33 5.28 9.78
N GLY A 338 -22.52 5.01 8.77
CA GLY A 338 -21.69 3.80 8.70
C GLY A 338 -20.67 3.74 9.84
N LEU A 339 -19.96 4.85 10.09
CA LEU A 339 -18.95 4.95 11.13
C LEU A 339 -19.54 4.77 12.53
N GLN A 340 -20.71 5.34 12.80
CA GLN A 340 -21.42 5.15 14.07
C GLN A 340 -21.74 3.68 14.33
N ARG A 341 -22.21 2.94 13.33
CA ARG A 341 -22.48 1.49 13.42
C ARG A 341 -21.19 0.68 13.63
N ALA A 342 -20.16 0.98 12.84
CA ALA A 342 -18.87 0.30 12.92
C ALA A 342 -18.21 0.53 14.30
N TRP A 343 -18.26 1.76 14.80
CA TRP A 343 -17.69 2.12 16.10
C TRP A 343 -18.47 1.52 17.28
N ALA A 344 -19.81 1.45 17.19
CA ALA A 344 -20.62 0.78 18.19
C ALA A 344 -20.25 -0.72 18.32
N LYS A 345 -20.04 -1.41 17.17
CA LYS A 345 -19.59 -2.81 17.15
C LYS A 345 -18.18 -2.95 17.75
N ARG A 346 -17.23 -2.12 17.32
CA ARG A 346 -15.85 -2.13 17.84
C ARG A 346 -15.82 -1.95 19.37
N ARG A 347 -16.65 -1.08 19.91
CA ARG A 347 -16.71 -0.81 21.36
C ARG A 347 -17.35 -1.92 22.16
N SER A 348 -18.28 -2.69 21.60
CA SER A 348 -18.86 -3.86 22.27
C SER A 348 -17.78 -4.92 22.56
N ASP A 349 -16.73 -4.93 21.76
CA ASP A 349 -15.61 -5.89 21.87
C ASP A 349 -14.46 -5.37 22.76
N SER A 350 -14.49 -4.08 23.16
CA SER A 350 -13.44 -3.44 23.97
C SER A 350 -13.79 -3.47 25.47
N ARG A 351 -12.78 -3.81 26.30
CA ARG A 351 -12.91 -3.87 27.77
C ARG A 351 -12.55 -2.56 28.49
N THR A 352 -12.14 -1.51 27.78
CA THR A 352 -11.69 -0.26 28.38
C THR A 352 -12.79 0.79 28.43
N ALA A 353 -12.84 1.56 29.52
CA ALA A 353 -13.79 2.65 29.71
C ALA A 353 -13.38 3.87 28.83
N GLN A 354 -13.72 3.80 27.56
CA GLN A 354 -13.46 4.87 26.58
C GLN A 354 -14.78 5.59 26.19
N ARG A 355 -14.66 6.85 25.86
CA ARG A 355 -15.71 7.67 25.25
C ARG A 355 -15.37 7.89 23.78
N SER A 356 -16.35 7.76 22.89
CA SER A 356 -16.20 8.17 21.50
C SER A 356 -17.24 9.21 21.11
N GLU A 357 -16.83 10.13 20.24
CA GLU A 357 -17.71 11.13 19.63
C GLU A 357 -17.50 11.12 18.11
N ILE A 358 -18.57 10.91 17.36
CA ILE A 358 -18.58 11.02 15.90
C ILE A 358 -19.51 12.17 15.53
N LYS A 359 -18.99 13.16 14.80
CA LYS A 359 -19.73 14.39 14.49
C LYS A 359 -19.51 14.82 13.04
N LEU A 360 -20.62 15.08 12.36
CA LEU A 360 -20.62 15.77 11.07
C LEU A 360 -20.53 17.27 11.30
N LEU A 361 -19.61 17.92 10.61
CA LEU A 361 -19.25 19.33 10.73
C LEU A 361 -19.23 19.98 9.36
N THR A 362 -19.33 21.31 9.34
CA THR A 362 -18.98 22.11 8.15
C THR A 362 -17.77 22.95 8.49
N ILE A 363 -16.66 22.76 7.77
CA ILE A 363 -15.41 23.48 7.98
C ILE A 363 -14.98 24.07 6.63
N GLN A 364 -14.76 25.36 6.57
CA GLN A 364 -14.41 26.08 5.33
C GLN A 364 -15.35 25.74 4.15
N GLY A 365 -16.66 25.56 4.43
CA GLY A 365 -17.67 25.20 3.44
C GLY A 365 -17.71 23.73 3.02
N ARG A 366 -16.79 22.89 3.50
CA ARG A 366 -16.70 21.45 3.17
C ARG A 366 -17.38 20.59 4.23
N SER A 367 -17.89 19.44 3.81
CA SER A 367 -18.46 18.41 4.69
C SER A 367 -17.36 17.60 5.35
N VAL A 368 -17.22 17.71 6.66
CA VAL A 368 -16.15 17.08 7.45
C VAL A 368 -16.73 16.18 8.52
N VAL A 369 -16.22 14.98 8.66
CA VAL A 369 -16.58 14.09 9.78
C VAL A 369 -15.41 14.00 10.74
N ARG A 370 -15.69 14.20 12.02
CA ARG A 370 -14.73 14.03 13.12
C ARG A 370 -15.08 12.82 13.95
N LEU A 371 -14.11 11.93 14.16
CA LEU A 371 -14.11 10.91 15.20
C LEU A 371 -13.11 11.30 16.29
N VAL A 372 -13.52 11.24 17.53
CA VAL A 372 -12.63 11.24 18.69
C VAL A 372 -12.93 9.99 19.50
N ASP A 373 -11.90 9.20 19.81
CA ASP A 373 -12.01 8.04 20.73
C ASP A 373 -10.91 8.15 21.79
N ALA A 374 -11.32 8.32 23.04
CA ALA A 374 -10.41 8.66 24.13
C ALA A 374 -10.94 8.17 25.48
N PRO A 375 -10.09 8.05 26.51
CA PRO A 375 -10.52 7.82 27.89
C PRO A 375 -11.51 8.88 28.35
N ASN A 376 -12.44 8.50 29.23
CA ASN A 376 -13.45 9.42 29.75
C ASN A 376 -12.86 10.64 30.47
N ASP A 377 -11.70 10.48 31.09
CA ASP A 377 -10.98 11.50 31.85
C ASP A 377 -9.95 12.28 31.02
N TRP A 378 -9.87 12.02 29.71
CA TRP A 378 -8.97 12.77 28.84
C TRP A 378 -9.30 14.28 28.84
N LYS A 379 -8.28 15.07 29.13
CA LYS A 379 -8.46 16.53 29.30
C LYS A 379 -8.84 17.23 28.00
N GLY A 380 -8.45 16.69 26.87
CA GLY A 380 -8.77 17.22 25.53
C GLY A 380 -10.27 17.23 25.18
N TRP A 381 -11.13 16.51 25.95
CA TRP A 381 -12.59 16.65 25.80
C TRP A 381 -13.13 18.06 26.03
N ARG A 382 -12.34 18.94 26.70
CA ARG A 382 -12.71 20.33 26.94
C ARG A 382 -12.36 21.26 25.78
N ALA A 383 -11.34 20.90 25.00
CA ALA A 383 -10.85 21.65 23.84
C ALA A 383 -10.28 20.67 22.80
N LEU A 384 -11.16 20.18 21.94
CA LEU A 384 -10.79 19.19 20.92
C LEU A 384 -9.82 19.78 19.89
N PRO A 385 -8.90 18.99 19.36
CA PRO A 385 -8.04 19.40 18.25
C PRO A 385 -8.84 20.01 17.10
N THR A 386 -8.28 21.01 16.46
CA THR A 386 -8.91 21.70 15.32
C THR A 386 -8.24 21.30 14.02
N VAL A 387 -8.97 21.39 12.91
CA VAL A 387 -8.46 21.07 11.57
C VAL A 387 -8.52 22.29 10.67
N ARG A 388 -7.51 22.43 9.81
CA ARG A 388 -7.50 23.34 8.66
C ARG A 388 -7.42 22.52 7.38
N LEU A 389 -8.16 22.96 6.38
CA LEU A 389 -8.18 22.34 5.06
C LEU A 389 -7.36 23.21 4.10
N SER A 390 -6.58 22.56 3.21
CA SER A 390 -5.82 23.21 2.15
C SER A 390 -5.78 22.32 0.92
N GLY A 391 -5.72 22.89 -0.29
CA GLY A 391 -5.86 22.13 -1.53
C GLY A 391 -7.32 21.67 -1.75
N GLY A 392 -7.50 20.69 -2.62
CA GLY A 392 -8.79 20.25 -3.10
C GLY A 392 -9.24 21.03 -4.35
N ALA A 393 -10.15 20.46 -5.13
CA ALA A 393 -10.74 21.15 -6.26
C ALA A 393 -11.56 22.37 -5.75
N GLU A 394 -11.30 23.58 -6.33
CA GLU A 394 -12.13 24.76 -6.10
C GLU A 394 -13.50 24.62 -6.79
#